data_3bb8dc11308f1111d9f9e17fa7457677
#
_entry.id   3bb8dc11308f1111d9f9e17fa7457677
#
_cell.length_a   1.000
_cell.length_b   1.000
_cell.length_c   1.000
_cell.angle_alpha   90.00
_cell.angle_beta   90.00
_cell.angle_gamma   90.00
#
_symmetry.space_group_name_H-M   'P 1'
#
loop_
_entity.id
_entity.type
_entity.pdbx_description
1 polymer ?
#
loop_
_entity_poly.entity_id
_entity_poly.type
_entity_poly.pdbx_seq_one_letter_code
_entity_poly.pdbx_strand_id
1 'polypeptide(L)'
;MTRVKRGNVARKSRNKILELNRGYRGSHSTLFRTANQRTLKALTSSYDGRRKKKRDFRQLWIKRINGAVRTLGSVTYSKFMHKMKKNQVNL
;
A
#
# COMPACT_ATOMS: atom_id res chain seq x y z
N MET A 1 -26.77 -27.45 -34.22
CA MET A 1 -26.16 -26.56 -33.21
C MET A 1 -25.06 -25.73 -33.80
N THR A 2 -25.11 -24.44 -33.51
CA THR A 2 -24.06 -23.53 -33.98
C THR A 2 -22.89 -23.52 -32.99
N ARG A 3 -21.69 -23.57 -33.51
CA ARG A 3 -20.47 -23.51 -32.72
C ARG A 3 -20.19 -22.07 -32.29
N VAL A 4 -20.00 -21.86 -31.00
CA VAL A 4 -19.62 -20.53 -30.44
C VAL A 4 -18.11 -20.43 -30.44
N LYS A 5 -17.56 -19.46 -31.18
CA LYS A 5 -16.12 -19.24 -31.28
C LYS A 5 -15.64 -18.39 -30.09
N ARG A 6 -15.28 -19.04 -29.01
CA ARG A 6 -14.68 -18.37 -27.84
C ARG A 6 -13.18 -18.59 -27.75
N GLY A 7 -12.70 -19.64 -28.41
CA GLY A 7 -11.26 -19.93 -28.50
C GLY A 7 -10.56 -19.91 -27.15
N ASN A 8 -9.73 -18.90 -26.95
CA ASN A 8 -8.87 -18.81 -25.77
C ASN A 8 -9.23 -17.64 -24.82
N VAL A 9 -10.43 -17.08 -24.94
CA VAL A 9 -10.86 -15.90 -24.15
C VAL A 9 -10.79 -16.20 -22.66
N ALA A 10 -11.38 -17.34 -22.23
CA ALA A 10 -11.37 -17.75 -20.82
C ALA A 10 -9.95 -17.98 -20.32
N ARG A 11 -9.12 -18.64 -21.11
CA ARG A 11 -7.72 -18.91 -20.76
C ARG A 11 -6.93 -17.61 -20.59
N LYS A 12 -7.07 -16.67 -21.51
CA LYS A 12 -6.39 -15.37 -21.42
C LYS A 12 -6.79 -14.60 -20.17
N SER A 13 -8.09 -14.56 -19.88
CA SER A 13 -8.61 -13.89 -18.69
C SER A 13 -8.03 -14.49 -17.41
N ARG A 14 -8.01 -15.81 -17.32
CA ARG A 14 -7.46 -16.51 -16.15
C ARG A 14 -5.96 -16.30 -16.00
N ASN A 15 -5.23 -16.36 -17.11
CA ASN A 15 -3.79 -16.14 -17.10
C ASN A 15 -3.43 -14.73 -16.66
N LYS A 16 -4.21 -13.75 -17.04
CA LYS A 16 -4.03 -12.35 -16.60
C LYS A 16 -4.09 -12.23 -15.07
N ILE A 17 -5.08 -12.86 -14.47
CA ILE A 17 -5.25 -12.86 -13.01
C ILE A 17 -4.09 -13.61 -12.33
N LEU A 18 -3.74 -14.78 -12.86
CA LEU A 18 -2.66 -15.58 -12.28
C LEU A 18 -1.30 -14.89 -12.41
N GLU A 19 -1.09 -14.13 -13.47
CA GLU A 19 0.13 -13.36 -13.66
C GLU A 19 0.26 -12.27 -12.58
N LEU A 20 -0.83 -11.59 -12.26
CA LEU A 20 -0.85 -10.60 -11.18
C LEU A 20 -0.54 -11.23 -9.82
N ASN A 21 -0.81 -12.52 -9.67
CA ASN A 21 -0.63 -13.23 -8.41
C ASN A 21 0.65 -14.06 -8.36
N ARG A 22 1.60 -13.80 -9.27
CA ARG A 22 2.88 -14.50 -9.25
C ARG A 22 3.59 -14.29 -7.92
N GLY A 23 4.09 -15.37 -7.36
CA GLY A 23 4.80 -15.34 -6.10
C GLY A 23 3.90 -15.39 -4.86
N TYR A 24 2.59 -15.45 -5.04
CA TYR A 24 1.68 -15.58 -3.91
C TYR A 24 1.77 -16.97 -3.30
N ARG A 25 1.54 -17.03 -2.01
CA ARG A 25 1.72 -18.25 -1.22
C ARG A 25 0.62 -19.27 -1.49
N GLY A 26 1.00 -20.54 -1.62
CA GLY A 26 0.06 -21.65 -1.76
C GLY A 26 -0.76 -21.58 -3.03
N SER A 27 -2.01 -21.94 -2.97
CA SER A 27 -2.92 -21.98 -4.11
C SER A 27 -3.33 -20.61 -4.64
N HIS A 28 -2.98 -19.54 -3.95
CA HIS A 28 -3.30 -18.17 -4.38
C HIS A 28 -2.56 -17.77 -5.65
N SER A 29 -1.48 -18.48 -5.99
CA SER A 29 -0.73 -18.25 -7.23
C SER A 29 -1.04 -19.26 -8.33
N THR A 30 -1.75 -20.34 -8.04
CA THR A 30 -1.98 -21.44 -8.98
C THR A 30 -3.44 -21.67 -9.34
N LEU A 31 -4.35 -21.59 -8.39
CA LEU A 31 -5.78 -21.83 -8.60
C LEU A 31 -6.53 -20.54 -8.86
N PHE A 32 -7.24 -20.47 -10.00
CA PHE A 32 -7.92 -19.24 -10.43
C PHE A 32 -8.93 -18.72 -9.41
N ARG A 33 -9.79 -19.57 -8.86
CA ARG A 33 -10.82 -19.13 -7.90
C ARG A 33 -10.22 -18.41 -6.71
N THR A 34 -9.25 -19.03 -6.09
CA THR A 34 -8.56 -18.47 -4.92
C THR A 34 -7.74 -17.25 -5.31
N ALA A 35 -7.07 -17.32 -6.45
CA ALA A 35 -6.26 -16.22 -6.97
C ALA A 35 -7.11 -14.98 -7.26
N ASN A 36 -8.26 -15.16 -7.89
CA ASN A 36 -9.17 -14.07 -8.23
C ASN A 36 -9.64 -13.33 -6.98
N GLN A 37 -10.03 -14.06 -5.95
CA GLN A 37 -10.45 -13.50 -4.67
C GLN A 37 -9.33 -12.67 -4.04
N ARG A 38 -8.11 -13.19 -4.07
CA ARG A 38 -6.94 -12.50 -3.51
C ARG A 38 -6.55 -11.27 -4.33
N THR A 39 -6.72 -11.32 -5.65
CA THR A 39 -6.47 -10.16 -6.51
C THR A 39 -7.41 -9.01 -6.17
N LEU A 40 -8.70 -9.30 -5.98
CA LEU A 40 -9.67 -8.29 -5.58
C LEU A 40 -9.29 -7.65 -4.24
N LYS A 41 -8.89 -8.45 -3.27
CA LYS A 41 -8.45 -7.96 -1.97
C LYS A 41 -7.16 -7.14 -2.08
N ALA A 42 -6.23 -7.59 -2.91
CA ALA A 42 -4.97 -6.88 -3.14
C ALA A 42 -5.20 -5.50 -3.74
N LEU A 43 -6.08 -5.39 -4.73
CA LEU A 43 -6.40 -4.10 -5.36
C LEU A 43 -7.11 -3.17 -4.39
N THR A 44 -8.02 -3.68 -3.56
CA THR A 44 -8.69 -2.90 -2.52
C THR A 44 -7.70 -2.37 -1.50
N SER A 45 -6.78 -3.22 -1.04
CA SER A 45 -5.72 -2.84 -0.09
C SER A 45 -4.78 -1.80 -0.70
N SER A 46 -4.47 -1.95 -1.99
CA SER A 46 -3.64 -0.98 -2.72
C SER A 46 -4.30 0.39 -2.77
N TYR A 47 -5.60 0.43 -3.03
CA TYR A 47 -6.37 1.68 -3.03
C TYR A 47 -6.32 2.36 -1.66
N ASP A 48 -6.58 1.60 -0.61
CA ASP A 48 -6.52 2.11 0.76
C ASP A 48 -5.11 2.60 1.13
N GLY A 49 -4.09 1.86 0.69
CA GLY A 49 -2.70 2.22 0.92
C GLY A 49 -2.33 3.54 0.26
N ARG A 50 -2.77 3.75 -0.97
CA ARG A 50 -2.54 5.01 -1.66
C ARG A 50 -3.23 6.18 -0.95
N ARG A 51 -4.41 5.96 -0.40
CA ARG A 51 -5.15 6.98 0.38
C ARG A 51 -4.46 7.31 1.69
N LYS A 52 -3.84 6.33 2.32
CA LYS A 52 -3.16 6.48 3.61
C LYS A 52 -1.69 6.87 3.50
N LYS A 53 -1.16 6.96 2.29
CA LYS A 53 0.27 7.19 2.04
C LYS A 53 0.79 8.45 2.73
N LYS A 54 0.08 9.56 2.60
CA LYS A 54 0.47 10.83 3.24
C LYS A 54 0.51 10.69 4.77
N ARG A 55 -0.47 10.00 5.31
CA ARG A 55 -0.57 9.74 6.75
C ARG A 55 0.60 8.93 7.27
N ASP A 56 0.97 7.88 6.55
CA ASP A 56 2.07 6.99 6.92
C ASP A 56 3.41 7.73 6.86
N PHE A 57 3.65 8.50 5.81
CA PHE A 57 4.87 9.29 5.68
C PHE A 57 4.96 10.37 6.75
N ARG A 58 3.84 11.00 7.10
CA ARG A 58 3.80 11.99 8.16
C ARG A 58 4.20 11.38 9.51
N GLN A 59 3.72 10.18 9.82
CA GLN A 59 4.11 9.46 11.02
C GLN A 59 5.62 9.17 11.03
N LEU A 60 6.15 8.76 9.91
CA LEU A 60 7.58 8.49 9.76
C LEU A 60 8.40 9.75 9.99
N TRP A 61 8.00 10.86 9.40
CA TRP A 61 8.69 12.14 9.57
C TRP A 61 8.67 12.59 11.03
N ILE A 62 7.52 12.46 11.69
CA ILE A 62 7.37 12.80 13.11
C ILE A 62 8.33 11.99 13.96
N LYS A 63 8.44 10.69 13.71
CA LYS A 63 9.37 9.81 14.44
C LYS A 63 10.82 10.23 14.23
N ARG A 64 11.20 10.54 13.01
CA ARG A 64 12.57 10.96 12.67
C ARG A 64 12.92 12.30 13.30
N ILE A 65 12.02 13.28 13.20
CA ILE A 65 12.22 14.60 13.81
C ILE A 65 12.30 14.47 15.33
N ASN A 66 11.43 13.68 15.93
CA ASN A 66 11.42 13.45 17.36
C ASN A 66 12.76 12.83 17.84
N GLY A 67 13.27 11.84 17.12
CA GLY A 67 14.55 11.24 17.39
C GLY A 67 15.69 12.23 17.32
N ALA A 68 15.75 13.02 16.25
CA ALA A 68 16.79 14.04 16.07
C ALA A 68 16.75 15.10 17.15
N VAL A 69 15.57 15.60 17.49
CA VAL A 69 15.39 16.67 18.50
C VAL A 69 15.80 16.17 19.89
N ARG A 70 15.45 14.94 20.21
CA ARG A 70 15.83 14.36 21.50
C ARG A 70 17.33 14.13 21.62
N THR A 71 17.97 13.76 20.52
CA THR A 71 19.43 13.61 20.47
C THR A 71 20.14 14.95 20.71
N LEU A 72 19.61 16.02 20.15
CA LEU A 72 20.22 17.35 20.24
C LEU A 72 19.95 18.07 21.57
N GLY A 73 18.80 17.88 22.19
CA GLY A 73 18.45 18.67 23.36
C GLY A 73 17.43 18.10 24.31
N SER A 74 17.14 16.80 24.24
CA SER A 74 16.16 16.13 25.12
C SER A 74 14.77 16.77 25.13
N VAL A 75 14.39 17.43 24.05
CA VAL A 75 13.10 18.09 23.88
C VAL A 75 12.16 17.14 23.14
N THR A 76 10.88 17.13 23.53
CA THR A 76 9.89 16.30 22.83
C THR A 76 9.47 16.96 21.52
N TYR A 77 8.96 16.16 20.59
CA TYR A 77 8.45 16.64 19.30
C TYR A 77 7.40 17.75 19.48
N SER A 78 6.46 17.55 20.40
CA SER A 78 5.38 18.53 20.65
C SER A 78 5.91 19.88 21.07
N LYS A 79 6.88 19.88 21.99
CA LYS A 79 7.51 21.12 22.47
C LYS A 79 8.30 21.81 21.37
N PHE A 80 9.02 21.02 20.56
CA PHE A 80 9.78 21.52 19.42
C PHE A 80 8.88 22.20 18.40
N MET A 81 7.79 21.54 18.01
CA MET A 81 6.84 22.09 17.04
C MET A 81 6.13 23.33 17.58
N HIS A 82 5.85 23.36 18.89
CA HIS A 82 5.25 24.53 19.51
C HIS A 82 6.19 25.75 19.39
N LYS A 83 7.47 25.56 19.68
CA LYS A 83 8.47 26.62 19.53
C LYS A 83 8.61 27.08 18.10
N MET A 84 8.65 26.17 17.16
CA MET A 84 8.73 26.47 15.72
C MET A 84 7.54 27.33 15.29
N LYS A 85 6.36 26.94 15.69
CA LYS A 85 5.13 27.66 15.36
C LYS A 85 5.09 29.03 16.01
N LYS A 86 5.52 29.14 17.27
CA LYS A 86 5.58 30.40 18.00
C LYS A 86 6.53 31.38 17.33
N ASN A 87 7.63 30.89 16.78
CA ASN A 87 8.63 31.70 16.08
C ASN A 87 8.31 31.87 14.59
N GLN A 88 7.12 31.43 14.16
CA GLN A 88 6.63 31.57 12.78
C GLN A 88 7.55 30.90 11.73
N VAL A 89 8.22 29.83 12.11
CA VAL A 89 9.01 29.02 11.19
C VAL A 89 8.11 27.97 10.54
N ASN A 90 7.98 28.04 9.22
CA ASN A 90 7.17 27.08 8.46
C ASN A 90 8.06 25.96 7.91
N LEU A 91 7.58 24.74 8.14
CA LEU A 91 8.24 23.53 7.60
C LEU A 91 7.50 22.98 6.39
#